data_b3f8d37877a1db91c62064764f0f7185
#
_entry.id   b3f8d37877a1db91c62064764f0f7185
#
_cell.length_a   1.000
_cell.length_b   1.000
_cell.length_c   1.000
_cell.angle_alpha   90.00
_cell.angle_beta   90.00
_cell.angle_gamma   90.00
#
_symmetry.space_group_name_H-M   'P 1'
#
loop_
_entity.id
_entity.type
_entity.pdbx_description
1 polymer ?
#
loop_
_entity_poly.entity_id
_entity_poly.type
_entity_poly.pdbx_seq_one_letter_code
_entity_poly.pdbx_strand_id
1 'polypeptide(L)'
;MNGIRAVSTQELQQRLDRDSGLHLWNVQTNQYFTGELIPGSRRVPLDTVEHDTKNVSKNAEIITYCGGPNCGQSTEAARKLMDLGYTNVRVFKEGLEGWKAAGNGTSRPEPAPAA
;
A
#
# COMPACT_ATOMS: atom_id res chain seq x y z
N MET A 1 -17.71 -6.74 -11.54
CA MET A 1 -17.20 -6.65 -10.87
C MET A 1 -16.37 -6.26 -10.62
N ASN A 2 -16.18 -5.91 -10.35
CA ASN A 2 -15.34 -5.52 -10.11
C ASN A 2 -14.35 -5.89 -9.40
N GLY A 3 -13.54 -6.63 -9.76
CA GLY A 3 -12.33 -7.00 -9.08
C GLY A 3 -11.42 -5.82 -8.85
N ILE A 4 -10.60 -5.93 -7.86
CA ILE A 4 -9.60 -4.91 -7.57
C ILE A 4 -8.42 -5.13 -8.52
N ARG A 5 -7.98 -4.08 -9.18
CA ARG A 5 -6.85 -4.15 -10.11
C ARG A 5 -5.54 -4.29 -9.34
N ALA A 6 -4.70 -5.20 -9.82
CA ALA A 6 -3.37 -5.40 -9.26
C ALA A 6 -2.33 -4.70 -10.12
N VAL A 7 -1.23 -4.27 -9.50
CA VAL A 7 -0.07 -3.75 -10.24
C VAL A 7 1.11 -4.68 -10.01
N SER A 8 1.96 -4.80 -11.01
CA SER A 8 3.19 -5.58 -10.90
C SER A 8 4.29 -4.76 -10.24
N THR A 9 5.37 -5.42 -9.83
CA THR A 9 6.54 -4.73 -9.30
C THR A 9 7.10 -3.74 -10.32
N GLN A 10 7.16 -4.15 -11.58
CA GLN A 10 7.69 -3.30 -12.63
C GLN A 10 6.82 -2.06 -12.84
N GLU A 11 5.50 -2.24 -12.86
CA GLU A 11 4.58 -1.10 -12.97
C GLU A 11 4.75 -0.13 -11.81
N LEU A 12 4.87 -0.67 -10.60
CA LEU A 12 5.02 0.17 -9.41
C LEU A 12 6.31 0.97 -9.49
N GLN A 13 7.43 0.34 -9.90
CA GLN A 13 8.69 1.05 -10.06
C GLN A 13 8.55 2.20 -11.04
N GLN A 14 7.89 1.98 -12.17
CA GLN A 14 7.70 3.01 -13.18
C GLN A 14 6.85 4.16 -12.65
N ARG A 15 5.81 3.85 -11.89
CA ARG A 15 4.95 4.88 -11.33
C ARG A 15 5.67 5.73 -10.29
N LEU A 16 6.48 5.10 -9.44
CA LEU A 16 7.25 5.83 -8.44
C LEU A 16 8.30 6.74 -9.07
N ASP A 17 8.89 6.30 -10.17
CA ASP A 17 9.91 7.10 -10.89
C ASP A 17 9.32 8.36 -11.50
N ARG A 18 8.03 8.37 -11.80
CA ARG A 18 7.38 9.52 -12.43
C ARG A 18 6.93 10.59 -11.45
N ASP A 19 6.91 10.26 -10.16
CA ASP A 19 6.45 11.19 -9.12
C ASP A 19 5.15 11.88 -9.51
N SER A 20 4.12 11.09 -9.75
CA SER A 20 2.87 11.56 -10.33
C SER A 20 1.76 11.80 -9.31
N GLY A 21 2.11 12.02 -8.05
CA GLY A 21 1.11 12.21 -6.99
C GLY A 21 0.48 10.92 -6.51
N LEU A 22 1.12 9.80 -6.80
CA LEU A 22 0.66 8.50 -6.35
C LEU A 22 0.73 8.39 -4.82
N HIS A 23 -0.33 7.89 -4.23
CA HIS A 23 -0.34 7.52 -2.82
C HIS A 23 -0.05 6.02 -2.72
N LEU A 24 1.11 5.67 -2.19
CA LEU A 24 1.49 4.28 -1.96
C LEU A 24 1.43 4.03 -0.46
N TRP A 25 0.54 3.13 -0.03
CA TRP A 25 0.24 2.95 1.39
C TRP A 25 0.55 1.54 1.86
N ASN A 26 1.39 1.44 2.89
CA ASN A 26 1.60 0.19 3.61
C ASN A 26 0.45 0.03 4.60
N VAL A 27 -0.37 -1.00 4.38
CA VAL A 27 -1.59 -1.20 5.17
C VAL A 27 -1.47 -2.35 6.17
N GLN A 28 -0.25 -2.84 6.43
CA GLN A 28 -0.05 -3.84 7.46
C GLN A 28 -0.52 -3.29 8.80
N THR A 29 -1.30 -4.09 9.53
CA THR A 29 -1.63 -3.72 10.91
C THR A 29 -0.37 -3.79 11.76
N ASN A 30 -0.37 -3.12 12.92
CA ASN A 30 0.81 -3.07 13.77
C ASN A 30 1.33 -4.46 14.14
N GLN A 31 0.44 -5.43 14.22
CA GLN A 31 0.80 -6.81 14.54
C GLN A 31 1.78 -7.41 13.52
N TYR A 32 1.69 -6.99 12.26
CA TYR A 32 2.52 -7.55 11.18
C TYR A 32 3.57 -6.59 10.64
N PHE A 33 3.49 -5.33 11.01
CA PHE A 33 4.42 -4.33 10.47
C PHE A 33 5.82 -4.55 11.03
N THR A 34 6.81 -4.63 10.14
CA THR A 34 8.20 -4.92 10.50
C THR A 34 9.08 -3.69 10.62
N GLY A 35 8.56 -2.52 10.30
CA GLY A 35 9.35 -1.29 10.26
C GLY A 35 9.87 -0.95 8.86
N GLU A 36 9.75 -1.88 7.91
CA GLU A 36 10.21 -1.64 6.54
C GLU A 36 9.10 -1.05 5.69
N LEU A 37 9.47 -0.07 4.88
CA LEU A 37 8.58 0.54 3.91
C LEU A 37 9.23 0.55 2.53
N ILE A 38 8.41 0.46 1.49
CA ILE A 38 8.86 0.81 0.15
C ILE A 38 9.15 2.32 0.17
N PRO A 39 10.29 2.78 -0.33
CA PRO A 39 10.61 4.21 -0.30
C PRO A 39 9.51 5.02 -0.98
N GLY A 40 9.11 6.10 -0.35
CA GLY A 40 8.01 6.94 -0.83
C GLY A 40 6.64 6.51 -0.36
N SER A 41 6.53 5.40 0.35
CA SER A 41 5.23 4.97 0.87
C SER A 41 4.98 5.52 2.27
N ARG A 42 3.71 5.47 2.67
CA ARG A 42 3.24 5.95 3.96
C ARG A 42 2.53 4.82 4.69
N ARG A 43 2.60 4.84 6.02
CA ARG A 43 1.85 3.90 6.85
C ARG A 43 0.40 4.33 6.96
N VAL A 44 -0.50 3.47 6.50
CA VAL A 44 -1.95 3.66 6.64
C VAL A 44 -2.52 2.29 7.02
N PRO A 45 -2.42 1.89 8.31
CA PRO A 45 -2.86 0.55 8.71
C PRO A 45 -4.31 0.27 8.37
N LEU A 46 -4.58 -0.99 8.02
CA LEU A 46 -5.92 -1.42 7.64
C LEU A 46 -6.98 -1.04 8.67
N ASP A 47 -6.68 -1.21 9.95
CA ASP A 47 -7.65 -0.98 11.01
C ASP A 47 -7.95 0.50 11.27
N THR A 48 -7.15 1.42 10.73
CA THR A 48 -7.38 2.86 10.85
C THR A 48 -7.52 3.56 9.51
N VAL A 49 -7.60 2.80 8.42
CA VAL A 49 -7.56 3.37 7.06
C VAL A 49 -8.67 4.40 6.83
N GLU A 50 -9.84 4.15 7.37
CA GLU A 50 -10.97 5.06 7.21
C GLU A 50 -10.69 6.42 7.84
N HIS A 51 -10.13 6.40 9.04
CA HIS A 51 -9.79 7.62 9.76
C HIS A 51 -8.62 8.36 9.10
N ASP A 52 -7.60 7.62 8.70
CA ASP A 52 -6.34 8.20 8.22
C ASP A 52 -6.45 8.82 6.83
N THR A 53 -7.53 8.55 6.11
CA THR A 53 -7.66 8.98 4.72
C THR A 53 -8.71 10.07 4.51
N LYS A 54 -9.24 10.64 5.59
CA LYS A 54 -10.33 11.61 5.50
C LYS A 54 -10.02 12.81 4.60
N ASN A 55 -8.76 13.22 4.54
CA ASN A 55 -8.35 14.40 3.78
C ASN A 55 -7.83 14.07 2.38
N VAL A 56 -7.90 12.81 1.97
CA VAL A 56 -7.41 12.39 0.65
C VAL A 56 -8.55 12.47 -0.36
N SER A 57 -8.27 13.06 -1.52
CA SER A 57 -9.24 13.21 -2.58
C SER A 57 -9.78 11.86 -3.04
N LYS A 58 -11.08 11.76 -3.30
CA LYS A 58 -11.72 10.50 -3.70
C LYS A 58 -11.26 9.99 -5.06
N ASN A 59 -10.71 10.83 -5.90
CA ASN A 59 -10.15 10.39 -7.19
C ASN A 59 -8.63 10.35 -7.21
N ALA A 60 -7.98 10.50 -6.05
CA ALA A 60 -6.54 10.33 -5.95
C ALA A 60 -6.14 8.90 -6.31
N GLU A 61 -4.97 8.76 -6.92
CA GLU A 61 -4.44 7.44 -7.24
C GLU A 61 -3.82 6.80 -6.00
N ILE A 62 -4.34 5.63 -5.62
CA ILE A 62 -3.93 4.94 -4.39
C ILE A 62 -3.53 3.51 -4.73
N ILE A 63 -2.37 3.09 -4.23
CA ILE A 63 -1.96 1.69 -4.30
C ILE A 63 -1.70 1.21 -2.87
N THR A 64 -2.35 0.13 -2.47
CA THR A 64 -2.15 -0.47 -1.15
C THR A 64 -1.23 -1.69 -1.26
N TYR A 65 -0.44 -1.92 -0.23
CA TYR A 65 0.40 -3.12 -0.17
C TYR A 65 0.59 -3.57 1.28
N CYS A 66 1.02 -4.81 1.44
CA CYS A 66 1.41 -5.34 2.75
C CYS A 66 2.68 -6.19 2.61
N GLY A 67 2.83 -7.24 3.40
CA GLY A 67 4.11 -7.94 3.49
C GLY A 67 4.47 -8.80 2.30
N GLY A 68 3.49 -9.44 1.66
CA GLY A 68 3.76 -10.36 0.56
C GLY A 68 2.50 -10.89 -0.07
N PRO A 69 2.63 -11.81 -1.04
CA PRO A 69 1.48 -12.26 -1.83
C PRO A 69 0.42 -13.02 -1.03
N ASN A 70 0.80 -13.57 0.11
CA ASN A 70 -0.15 -14.30 0.95
C ASN A 70 -0.89 -13.42 1.95
N CYS A 71 -0.56 -12.13 1.99
CA CYS A 71 -1.20 -11.20 2.91
C CYS A 71 -2.48 -10.65 2.28
N GLY A 72 -3.62 -10.83 2.96
CA GLY A 72 -4.90 -10.34 2.47
C GLY A 72 -5.21 -8.90 2.84
N GLN A 73 -4.40 -8.27 3.66
CA GLN A 73 -4.70 -6.93 4.19
C GLN A 73 -4.72 -5.86 3.13
N SER A 74 -3.84 -5.95 2.13
CA SER A 74 -3.82 -4.95 1.05
C SER A 74 -5.10 -4.97 0.22
N THR A 75 -5.61 -6.16 -0.08
CA THR A 75 -6.87 -6.31 -0.80
C THR A 75 -8.04 -5.82 0.04
N GLU A 76 -8.05 -6.16 1.32
CA GLU A 76 -9.10 -5.74 2.23
C GLU A 76 -9.13 -4.22 2.38
N ALA A 77 -7.96 -3.60 2.52
CA ALA A 77 -7.86 -2.15 2.60
C ALA A 77 -8.36 -1.48 1.32
N ALA A 78 -8.01 -2.03 0.15
CA ALA A 78 -8.49 -1.50 -1.11
C ALA A 78 -10.01 -1.57 -1.21
N ARG A 79 -10.61 -2.66 -0.77
CA ARG A 79 -12.07 -2.79 -0.76
C ARG A 79 -12.73 -1.77 0.16
N LYS A 80 -12.17 -1.55 1.34
CA LYS A 80 -12.67 -0.53 2.25
C LYS A 80 -12.62 0.84 1.61
N LEU A 81 -11.53 1.16 0.95
CA LEU A 81 -11.39 2.46 0.29
C LEU A 81 -12.41 2.61 -0.83
N MET A 82 -12.63 1.58 -1.62
CA MET A 82 -13.63 1.62 -2.69
C MET A 82 -15.03 1.81 -2.11
N ASP A 83 -15.33 1.16 -0.99
CA ASP A 83 -16.61 1.32 -0.32
C ASP A 83 -16.79 2.73 0.24
N LEU A 84 -15.70 3.41 0.58
CA LEU A 84 -15.73 4.80 1.04
C LEU A 84 -15.84 5.82 -0.09
N GLY A 85 -15.85 5.35 -1.35
CA GLY A 85 -16.03 6.21 -2.50
C GLY A 85 -14.76 6.55 -3.27
N TYR A 86 -13.62 5.97 -2.90
CA TYR A 86 -12.39 6.16 -3.67
C TYR A 86 -12.47 5.38 -4.97
N THR A 87 -12.19 6.04 -6.09
CA THR A 87 -12.45 5.50 -7.43
C THR A 87 -11.22 5.01 -8.16
N ASN A 88 -10.02 5.25 -7.63
CA ASN A 88 -8.77 4.93 -8.34
C ASN A 88 -7.82 4.17 -7.41
N VAL A 89 -8.26 2.99 -6.98
CA VAL A 89 -7.53 2.17 -6.00
C VAL A 89 -7.05 0.89 -6.66
N ARG A 90 -5.79 0.55 -6.43
CA ARG A 90 -5.19 -0.70 -6.89
C ARG A 90 -4.40 -1.34 -5.76
N VAL A 91 -3.99 -2.58 -6.00
CA VAL A 91 -3.26 -3.37 -5.00
C VAL A 91 -1.93 -3.82 -5.58
N PHE A 92 -0.86 -3.63 -4.81
CA PHE A 92 0.43 -4.25 -5.11
C PHE A 92 0.51 -5.53 -4.27
N LYS A 93 0.04 -6.63 -4.85
CA LYS A 93 -0.12 -7.88 -4.12
C LYS A 93 1.19 -8.54 -3.74
N GLU A 94 2.24 -8.31 -4.50
CA GLU A 94 3.53 -8.92 -4.18
C GLU A 94 4.14 -8.33 -2.91
N GLY A 95 3.78 -7.12 -2.56
CA GLY A 95 4.12 -6.52 -1.29
C GLY A 95 5.61 -6.30 -1.09
N LEU A 96 6.02 -6.09 0.14
CA LEU A 96 7.44 -5.90 0.48
C LEU A 96 8.29 -7.06 0.00
N GLU A 97 7.78 -8.28 0.15
CA GLU A 97 8.53 -9.48 -0.24
C GLU A 97 8.86 -9.46 -1.73
N GLY A 98 7.87 -9.16 -2.58
CA GLY A 98 8.09 -9.09 -4.03
C GLY A 98 8.97 -7.90 -4.42
N TRP A 99 8.80 -6.77 -3.74
CA TRP A 99 9.62 -5.60 -3.97
C TRP A 99 11.10 -5.89 -3.71
N LYS A 100 11.41 -6.55 -2.59
CA LYS A 100 12.76 -6.92 -2.22
C LYS A 100 13.32 -8.01 -3.12
N ALA A 101 12.49 -8.97 -3.51
CA ALA A 101 12.92 -10.05 -4.40
C ALA A 101 13.34 -9.54 -5.78
N ALA A 102 12.80 -8.41 -6.20
CA ALA A 102 13.19 -7.78 -7.45
C ALA A 102 14.47 -6.95 -7.33
N GLY A 103 15.11 -6.96 -6.17
CA GLY A 103 16.36 -6.24 -5.95
C GLY A 103 16.21 -4.81 -5.49
N ASN A 104 15.00 -4.40 -5.12
CA ASN A 104 14.76 -3.03 -4.69
C ASN A 104 15.04 -2.85 -3.21
N GLY A 105 15.52 -1.67 -2.84
CA GLY A 105 15.78 -1.34 -1.45
C GLY A 105 14.52 -0.93 -0.70
N THR A 106 14.60 -0.97 0.62
CA THR A 106 13.54 -0.51 1.49
C THR A 106 14.05 0.57 2.44
N SER A 107 13.14 1.24 3.10
CA SER A 107 13.48 2.27 4.08
C SER A 107 12.89 1.90 5.44
N ARG A 108 13.50 2.46 6.51
CA ARG A 108 13.02 2.30 7.88
C ARG A 108 12.97 3.66 8.55
N PRO A 109 12.00 4.50 8.14
CA PRO A 109 11.94 5.86 8.66
C PRO A 109 11.58 5.92 10.15
N GLU A 110 10.96 4.84 10.66
CA GLU A 110 10.56 4.75 12.06
C GLU A 110 10.86 3.34 12.57
N PRO A 111 11.08 3.17 13.89
CA PRO A 111 11.20 1.83 14.44
C PRO A 111 9.87 1.08 14.32
N ALA A 112 9.94 -0.25 14.29
CA ALA A 112 8.75 -1.07 14.29
C ALA A 112 7.96 -0.82 15.58
N PRO A 113 6.61 -0.88 15.54
CA PRO A 113 5.83 -0.70 16.74
C PRO A 113 6.11 -1.78 17.77
N ALA A 114 5.98 -1.44 19.05
CA ALA A 114 6.12 -2.40 20.12
C ALA A 114 5.04 -3.47 20.01
N ALA A 115 5.40 -4.69 20.35
CA ALA A 115 4.48 -5.81 20.27
C ALA A 115 3.35 -5.70 21.31
#